data_6541214214e3a828154fe36cec1ad2a3
#
_entry.id   6541214214e3a828154fe36cec1ad2a3
#
_cell.length_a   1.000
_cell.length_b   1.000
_cell.length_c   1.000
_cell.angle_alpha   90.00
_cell.angle_beta   90.00
_cell.angle_gamma   90.00
#
_symmetry.space_group_name_H-M   'P 1'
#
loop_
_entity.id
_entity.type
_entity.pdbx_description
1 polymer ?
#
loop_
_entity_poly.entity_id
_entity_poly.type
_entity_poly.pdbx_seq_one_letter_code
_entity_poly.pdbx_strand_id
1 'polypeptide(L)' 'MNTDIFEMKADKAWETLITESPIYLLMSSRELEKCKNFFILGYYTAIKDSHL' A
#
# COMPACT_ATOMS: atom_id res chain seq x y z
N MET A 1 16.31 -9.42 5.08
CA MET A 1 16.30 -8.02 5.46
C MET A 1 14.91 -7.55 5.75
N ASN A 2 14.76 -6.71 6.76
CA ASN A 2 13.44 -6.24 7.19
C ASN A 2 12.74 -5.41 6.13
N THR A 3 13.52 -4.71 5.29
CA THR A 3 12.94 -3.88 4.24
C THR A 3 12.19 -4.72 3.21
N ASP A 4 12.74 -5.87 2.84
CA ASP A 4 12.10 -6.74 1.87
C ASP A 4 10.78 -7.29 2.41
N ILE A 5 10.77 -7.68 3.68
CA ILE A 5 9.55 -8.19 4.32
C ILE A 5 8.50 -7.10 4.38
N PHE A 6 8.90 -5.88 4.71
CA PHE A 6 7.99 -4.74 4.75
C PHE A 6 7.36 -4.49 3.39
N GLU A 7 8.18 -4.47 2.34
CA GLU A 7 7.67 -4.22 0.99
C GLU A 7 6.72 -5.31 0.54
N MET A 8 7.01 -6.56 0.86
CA MET A 8 6.12 -7.66 0.53
C MET A 8 4.77 -7.53 1.23
N LYS A 9 4.78 -7.17 2.50
CA LYS A 9 3.54 -7.00 3.25
C LYS A 9 2.74 -5.81 2.75
N ALA A 10 3.42 -4.72 2.43
CA ALA A 10 2.75 -3.53 1.92
C ALA A 10 2.13 -3.80 0.55
N ASP A 11 2.87 -4.49 -0.34
CA ASP A 11 2.35 -4.84 -1.65
C ASP A 11 1.13 -5.75 -1.55
N LYS A 12 1.19 -6.73 -0.67
CA LYS A 12 0.09 -7.66 -0.49
C LYS A 12 -1.14 -6.95 0.06
N ALA A 13 -0.94 -6.05 1.01
CA ALA A 13 -2.03 -5.26 1.56
C ALA A 13 -2.64 -4.36 0.49
N TRP A 14 -1.83 -3.79 -0.38
CA TRP A 14 -2.30 -2.97 -1.49
C TRP A 14 -3.13 -3.80 -2.46
N GLU A 15 -2.64 -4.99 -2.82
CA GLU A 15 -3.38 -5.87 -3.73
C GLU A 15 -4.74 -6.24 -3.16
N THR A 16 -4.80 -6.54 -1.87
CA THR A 16 -6.06 -6.84 -1.21
C THR A 16 -7.00 -5.64 -1.28
N LEU A 17 -6.48 -4.46 -1.03
CA LEU A 17 -7.28 -3.25 -1.05
C LEU A 17 -7.88 -3.00 -2.42
N ILE A 18 -7.09 -3.06 -3.49
CA ILE A 18 -7.60 -2.79 -4.83
C ILE A 18 -8.54 -3.89 -5.30
N THR A 19 -8.37 -5.10 -4.82
CA THR A 19 -9.25 -6.20 -5.17
C THR A 19 -10.62 -6.03 -4.52
N GLU A 20 -10.65 -5.54 -3.29
CA GLU A 20 -11.89 -5.38 -2.55
C GLU A 20 -12.62 -4.07 -2.84
N SER A 21 -11.95 -3.10 -3.43
CA SER A 21 -12.52 -1.78 -3.68
C SER A 21 -12.70 -1.54 -5.17
N PRO A 22 -13.93 -1.70 -5.70
CA PRO A 22 -14.18 -1.56 -7.13
C PRO A 22 -13.80 -0.20 -7.70
N ILE A 23 -13.76 0.83 -6.86
CA ILE A 23 -13.44 2.18 -7.32
C ILE A 23 -12.05 2.24 -7.95
N TYR A 24 -11.13 1.38 -7.52
CA TYR A 24 -9.79 1.36 -8.07
C TYR A 24 -9.74 0.82 -9.49
N LEU A 25 -10.77 0.08 -9.91
CA LEU A 25 -10.85 -0.43 -11.27
C LEU A 25 -11.11 0.67 -12.29
N LEU A 26 -11.62 1.80 -11.82
CA LEU A 26 -11.93 2.95 -12.69
C LEU A 26 -10.77 3.92 -12.79
N MET A 27 -9.69 3.67 -12.07
CA MET A 27 -8.55 4.57 -12.05
C MET A 27 -7.52 4.17 -13.10
N SER A 28 -6.85 5.18 -13.67
CA SER A 28 -5.76 4.93 -14.60
C SER A 28 -4.54 4.38 -13.86
N SER A 29 -3.62 3.78 -14.63
CA SER A 29 -2.40 3.23 -14.04
C SER A 29 -1.61 4.28 -13.28
N ARG A 30 -1.57 5.51 -13.81
CA ARG A 30 -0.86 6.61 -13.16
C ARG A 30 -1.51 6.97 -11.82
N GLU A 31 -2.83 7.02 -11.78
CA GLU A 31 -3.54 7.33 -10.55
C GLU A 31 -3.36 6.22 -9.52
N LEU A 32 -3.42 4.97 -9.96
CA LEU A 32 -3.20 3.84 -9.07
C LEU A 32 -1.80 3.87 -8.48
N GLU A 33 -0.80 4.23 -9.28
CA GLU A 33 0.56 4.30 -8.80
C GLU A 33 0.73 5.38 -7.74
N LYS A 34 0.10 6.53 -7.94
CA LYS A 34 0.13 7.59 -6.94
C LYS A 34 -0.53 7.16 -5.65
N CYS A 35 -1.69 6.53 -5.75
CA CYS A 35 -2.39 6.03 -4.57
C CYS A 35 -1.58 4.97 -3.85
N LYS A 36 -0.92 4.09 -4.60
CA LYS A 36 -0.06 3.07 -4.01
C LYS A 36 1.07 3.69 -3.21
N ASN A 37 1.70 4.73 -3.76
CA ASN A 37 2.79 5.41 -3.07
C ASN A 37 2.32 6.01 -1.75
N PHE A 38 1.16 6.65 -1.76
CA PHE A 38 0.59 7.20 -0.53
C PHE A 38 0.21 6.10 0.45
N PHE A 39 -0.31 5.00 -0.07
CA PHE A 39 -0.67 3.86 0.77
C PHE A 39 0.56 3.29 1.48
N ILE A 40 1.63 3.08 0.74
CA ILE A 40 2.86 2.53 1.30
C ILE A 40 3.45 3.47 2.34
N LEU A 41 3.41 4.76 2.08
CA LEU A 41 3.91 5.75 3.03
C LEU A 41 3.09 5.72 4.32
N GLY A 42 1.76 5.65 4.20
CA GLY A 42 0.90 5.55 5.36
C GLY A 42 1.09 4.25 6.12
N TYR A 43 1.27 3.16 5.39
CA TYR A 43 1.52 1.86 5.98
C TYR A 43 2.81 1.88 6.80
N TYR A 44 3.86 2.45 6.23
CA TYR A 44 5.15 2.59 6.91
C TYR A 44 5.01 3.43 8.17
N THR A 45 4.31 4.55 8.07
CA THR A 45 4.11 5.44 9.20
C THR A 45 3.35 4.75 10.33
N ALA A 46 2.31 3.98 9.98
CA ALA A 46 1.52 3.27 10.97
C ALA A 46 2.36 2.23 11.71
N ILE A 47 3.20 1.51 10.99
CA ILE A 47 4.07 0.52 11.61
C ILE A 47 5.09 1.19 12.52
N LYS A 48 5.66 2.29 12.06
CA LYS A 48 6.63 3.04 12.84
C LYS A 48 6.02 3.56 14.14
N ASP A 49 4.81 4.08 14.06
CA ASP A 49 4.12 4.60 15.23
C ASP A 49 3.77 3.50 16.23
N SER A 50 3.44 2.31 15.73
CA SER A 50 3.07 1.21 16.61
C SER A 50 4.26 0.64 17.39
N HIS A 51 5.48 1.00 17.02
CA HIS A 51 6.68 0.62 17.75
C HIS A 51 7.00 1.57 18.91
N LEU A 52 6.30 2.66 18.98
CA LEU A 52 6.49 3.61 20.07
C LEU A 52 5.61 3.25 21.25
#